data_a8f1685785f0e82748996103ab3f834e
#
_entry.id   a8f1685785f0e82748996103ab3f834e
#
_cell.length_a   1.000
_cell.length_b   1.000
_cell.length_c   1.000
_cell.angle_alpha   90.00
_cell.angle_beta   90.00
_cell.angle_gamma   90.00
#
_symmetry.space_group_name_H-M   'P 1'
#
loop_
_entity.id
_entity.type
_entity.pdbx_description
1 polymer ?
#
loop_
_entity_poly.entity_id
_entity_poly.type
_entity_poly.pdbx_seq_one_letter_code
_entity_poly.pdbx_strand_id
1 'polypeptide(L)'
;MKFTGKSIALLLLGTAYAASAFLVFRRHVEEVRADRVTIRISQWQLEGGVRDAIDAIIRRYEQLNPRVHVIQIAAPDRVYLPWIQTQMVGGTGPDIAEYSWPWPDTVRNFSPITAEVMQPNPYNRGTPLEGVPWRDTFIDGMTSPDNYVQSLSQYYGVSMTTGMSRIVYNRALLRTITGRDTPPRTYREFLAICAAVRAYSSAHGLNLAPLANSRTTHINLTNEIISNLSTGLAERIDFQHRLKLEPHPLAVSYLRGEWSYDSPELVAGFAELREFGAQCTPAFLQRERDTALTDFVSGRAVMVVAPSWEATSLQQLCPFALGAFRYPSPREDDPVYGRYAHGPFSEGQVITGMPFYLNRWTPHRAEALDFLRFMSSQEGSTIFTTVSNWLPIVAGVKPSDFAAQFQLQSEGYNWYGGFLGPNNHGDSQDLVLSILYTLWSPDGSVDAFRSAMNRGMEGRVREGLRRDLLAGLGNIRREDSAGAALLELAPPDRRPETLRLVTLSNEINLYQIRATFAAPAGAHP
;
A
#
# COMPACT_ATOMS: atom_id res chain seq x y z
N MET A 1 -52.94 -16.10 -38.91
CA MET A 1 -51.76 -15.18 -38.96
C MET A 1 -50.50 -15.97 -38.74
N LYS A 2 -49.68 -16.15 -39.79
CA LYS A 2 -48.37 -16.85 -39.62
C LYS A 2 -47.37 -15.81 -39.11
N PHE A 3 -46.96 -15.96 -37.86
CA PHE A 3 -45.88 -15.14 -37.32
C PHE A 3 -44.60 -15.49 -38.09
N THR A 4 -43.99 -14.50 -38.69
CA THR A 4 -42.68 -14.68 -39.32
C THR A 4 -41.59 -14.71 -38.22
N GLY A 5 -40.48 -15.42 -38.46
CA GLY A 5 -39.39 -15.50 -37.48
C GLY A 5 -38.88 -14.13 -37.00
N LYS A 6 -38.99 -13.09 -37.85
CA LYS A 6 -38.67 -11.68 -37.47
C LYS A 6 -39.64 -11.13 -36.41
N SER A 7 -40.94 -11.45 -36.52
CA SER A 7 -41.95 -11.01 -35.54
C SER A 7 -41.78 -11.67 -34.18
N ILE A 8 -41.34 -12.93 -34.15
CA ILE A 8 -41.04 -13.65 -32.90
C ILE A 8 -39.77 -13.08 -32.26
N ALA A 9 -38.72 -12.81 -33.02
CA ALA A 9 -37.50 -12.18 -32.52
C ALA A 9 -37.74 -10.79 -31.93
N LEU A 10 -38.55 -9.96 -32.59
CA LEU A 10 -38.92 -8.62 -32.09
C LEU A 10 -39.73 -8.70 -30.79
N LEU A 11 -40.62 -9.70 -30.66
CA LEU A 11 -41.42 -9.91 -29.46
C LEU A 11 -40.56 -10.35 -28.29
N LEU A 12 -39.59 -11.26 -28.54
CA LEU A 12 -38.63 -11.68 -27.53
C LEU A 12 -37.71 -10.55 -27.06
N LEU A 13 -37.25 -9.72 -28.01
CA LEU A 13 -36.41 -8.54 -27.68
C LEU A 13 -37.21 -7.51 -26.86
N GLY A 14 -38.47 -7.27 -27.23
CA GLY A 14 -39.36 -6.35 -26.51
C GLY A 14 -39.68 -6.86 -25.09
N THR A 15 -39.93 -8.15 -24.92
CA THR A 15 -40.17 -8.74 -23.60
C THR A 15 -38.91 -8.73 -22.74
N ALA A 16 -37.74 -9.02 -23.32
CA ALA A 16 -36.46 -8.95 -22.60
C ALA A 16 -36.14 -7.51 -22.15
N TYR A 17 -36.39 -6.53 -23.02
CA TYR A 17 -36.22 -5.12 -22.68
C TYR A 17 -37.22 -4.67 -21.59
N ALA A 18 -38.49 -5.01 -21.70
CA ALA A 18 -39.50 -4.70 -20.70
C ALA A 18 -39.20 -5.36 -19.34
N ALA A 19 -38.75 -6.62 -19.35
CA ALA A 19 -38.34 -7.31 -18.14
C ALA A 19 -37.08 -6.67 -17.51
N SER A 20 -36.10 -6.30 -18.32
CA SER A 20 -34.92 -5.57 -17.86
C SER A 20 -35.26 -4.20 -17.28
N ALA A 21 -36.09 -3.42 -18.00
CA ALA A 21 -36.57 -2.12 -17.54
C ALA A 21 -37.38 -2.26 -16.22
N PHE A 22 -38.23 -3.28 -16.11
CA PHE A 22 -39.00 -3.56 -14.89
C PHE A 22 -38.09 -3.94 -13.72
N LEU A 23 -37.06 -4.77 -13.94
CA LEU A 23 -36.08 -5.14 -12.92
C LEU A 23 -35.26 -3.94 -12.45
N VAL A 24 -34.85 -3.08 -13.38
CA VAL A 24 -34.13 -1.82 -13.06
C VAL A 24 -35.05 -0.86 -12.30
N PHE A 25 -36.29 -0.70 -12.75
CA PHE A 25 -37.26 0.16 -12.08
C PHE A 25 -37.62 -0.38 -10.68
N ARG A 26 -37.85 -1.68 -10.56
CA ARG A 26 -38.08 -2.32 -9.26
C ARG A 26 -36.91 -2.17 -8.30
N ARG A 27 -35.68 -2.34 -8.77
CA ARG A 27 -34.47 -2.05 -8.01
C ARG A 27 -34.41 -0.59 -7.56
N HIS A 28 -34.70 0.33 -8.45
CA HIS A 28 -34.70 1.75 -8.13
C HIS A 28 -35.79 2.14 -7.12
N VAL A 29 -36.96 1.51 -7.18
CA VAL A 29 -38.07 1.73 -6.24
C VAL A 29 -37.77 1.06 -4.87
N GLU A 30 -37.06 -0.08 -4.85
CA GLU A 30 -36.58 -0.70 -3.60
C GLU A 30 -35.46 0.14 -2.96
N GLU A 31 -34.64 0.82 -3.75
CA GLU A 31 -33.59 1.74 -3.29
C GLU A 31 -34.17 3.04 -2.69
N VAL A 32 -35.31 3.50 -3.12
CA VAL A 32 -35.99 4.73 -2.65
C VAL A 32 -37.21 4.37 -1.78
N ARG A 33 -36.99 3.69 -0.67
CA ARG A 33 -38.00 3.69 0.41
C ARG A 33 -37.94 5.06 1.08
N ALA A 34 -39.00 5.82 1.03
CA ALA A 34 -39.13 7.18 1.55
C ALA A 34 -38.86 7.33 3.08
N ASP A 35 -38.73 6.19 3.79
CA ASP A 35 -38.48 6.11 5.22
C ASP A 35 -37.01 5.76 5.59
N ARG A 36 -36.13 5.54 4.58
CA ARG A 36 -34.72 5.18 4.79
C ARG A 36 -33.76 6.16 4.13
N VAL A 37 -32.67 6.45 4.84
CA VAL A 37 -31.51 7.16 4.26
C VAL A 37 -30.66 6.14 3.52
N THR A 38 -30.40 6.41 2.24
CA THR A 38 -29.53 5.56 1.42
C THR A 38 -28.15 6.18 1.31
N ILE A 39 -27.11 5.46 1.73
CA ILE A 39 -25.70 5.82 1.55
C ILE A 39 -25.03 4.86 0.59
N ARG A 40 -24.06 5.36 -0.16
CA ARG A 40 -23.30 4.58 -1.15
C ARG A 40 -21.85 4.50 -0.76
N ILE A 41 -21.29 3.29 -0.75
CA ILE A 41 -19.88 3.04 -0.55
C ILE A 41 -19.26 2.44 -1.81
N SER A 42 -18.13 2.97 -2.26
CA SER A 42 -17.42 2.45 -3.43
C SER A 42 -16.04 1.94 -3.08
N GLN A 43 -15.61 0.89 -3.81
CA GLN A 43 -14.31 0.25 -3.61
C GLN A 43 -13.84 -0.46 -4.89
N TRP A 44 -12.53 -0.76 -5.01
CA TRP A 44 -11.96 -1.44 -6.19
C TRP A 44 -11.44 -2.85 -5.92
N GLN A 45 -11.52 -3.35 -4.70
CA GLN A 45 -10.99 -4.67 -4.33
C GLN A 45 -11.95 -5.76 -4.83
N LEU A 46 -11.49 -6.52 -5.82
CA LEU A 46 -12.26 -7.63 -6.38
C LEU A 46 -11.71 -8.99 -5.99
N GLU A 47 -10.71 -9.02 -5.12
CA GLU A 47 -10.15 -10.22 -4.55
C GLU A 47 -11.20 -11.04 -3.79
N GLY A 48 -11.00 -12.35 -3.76
CA GLY A 48 -11.97 -13.27 -3.18
C GLY A 48 -12.32 -12.92 -1.73
N GLY A 49 -13.60 -12.87 -1.43
CA GLY A 49 -14.15 -12.62 -0.10
C GLY A 49 -14.33 -11.15 0.29
N VAL A 50 -13.70 -10.18 -0.38
CA VAL A 50 -13.78 -8.77 0.03
C VAL A 50 -15.20 -8.20 -0.16
N ARG A 51 -15.81 -8.42 -1.32
CA ARG A 51 -17.18 -7.98 -1.57
C ARG A 51 -18.17 -8.59 -0.60
N ASP A 52 -18.03 -9.89 -0.35
CA ASP A 52 -18.89 -10.63 0.59
C ASP A 52 -18.70 -10.13 2.04
N ALA A 53 -17.47 -9.74 2.40
CA ALA A 53 -17.16 -9.17 3.71
C ALA A 53 -17.85 -7.81 3.90
N ILE A 54 -17.78 -6.92 2.90
CA ILE A 54 -18.48 -5.63 2.96
C ILE A 54 -20.00 -5.85 2.99
N ASP A 55 -20.52 -6.76 2.17
CA ASP A 55 -21.96 -7.11 2.21
C ASP A 55 -22.40 -7.69 3.56
N ALA A 56 -21.53 -8.46 4.22
CA ALA A 56 -21.80 -8.96 5.57
C ALA A 56 -21.82 -7.83 6.61
N ILE A 57 -20.87 -6.88 6.52
CA ILE A 57 -20.85 -5.68 7.35
C ILE A 57 -22.12 -4.84 7.11
N ILE A 58 -22.50 -4.62 5.87
CA ILE A 58 -23.72 -3.87 5.50
C ILE A 58 -24.96 -4.54 6.12
N ARG A 59 -25.14 -5.84 5.91
CA ARG A 59 -26.29 -6.57 6.51
C ARG A 59 -26.34 -6.42 8.02
N ARG A 60 -25.18 -6.50 8.69
CA ARG A 60 -25.13 -6.37 10.15
C ARG A 60 -25.41 -4.93 10.60
N TYR A 61 -24.86 -3.94 9.89
CA TYR A 61 -25.12 -2.54 10.17
C TYR A 61 -26.60 -2.16 10.00
N GLU A 62 -27.25 -2.61 8.92
CA GLU A 62 -28.67 -2.36 8.67
C GLU A 62 -29.60 -3.01 9.71
N GLN A 63 -29.19 -4.14 10.30
CA GLN A 63 -29.91 -4.73 11.45
C GLN A 63 -29.87 -3.83 12.68
N LEU A 64 -28.73 -3.18 12.92
CA LEU A 64 -28.53 -2.23 14.03
C LEU A 64 -29.18 -0.86 13.74
N ASN A 65 -29.20 -0.46 12.48
CA ASN A 65 -29.64 0.84 12.01
C ASN A 65 -30.70 0.70 10.90
N PRO A 66 -31.93 0.25 11.19
CA PRO A 66 -32.93 -0.13 10.18
C PRO A 66 -33.43 1.04 9.31
N ARG A 67 -33.15 2.29 9.70
CA ARG A 67 -33.44 3.49 8.92
C ARG A 67 -32.37 3.85 7.89
N VAL A 68 -31.24 3.14 7.86
CA VAL A 68 -30.18 3.35 6.88
C VAL A 68 -30.14 2.16 5.93
N HIS A 69 -29.94 2.45 4.66
CA HIS A 69 -29.67 1.48 3.61
C HIS A 69 -28.31 1.77 2.98
N VAL A 70 -27.45 0.75 2.83
CA VAL A 70 -26.10 0.91 2.31
C VAL A 70 -25.94 0.15 1.00
N ILE A 71 -25.49 0.84 -0.05
CA ILE A 71 -25.25 0.24 -1.37
C ILE A 71 -23.76 0.15 -1.61
N GLN A 72 -23.25 -1.06 -1.81
CA GLN A 72 -21.88 -1.29 -2.24
C GLN A 72 -21.72 -1.15 -3.75
N ILE A 73 -20.77 -0.34 -4.21
CA ILE A 73 -20.36 -0.18 -5.60
C ILE A 73 -18.93 -0.69 -5.73
N ALA A 74 -18.74 -1.83 -6.40
CA ALA A 74 -17.43 -2.39 -6.67
C ALA A 74 -17.08 -2.19 -8.15
N ALA A 75 -15.91 -1.64 -8.45
CA ALA A 75 -15.41 -1.45 -9.80
C ALA A 75 -13.94 -1.90 -9.90
N PRO A 76 -13.50 -2.47 -11.04
CA PRO A 76 -12.11 -2.87 -11.21
C PRO A 76 -11.13 -1.71 -11.04
N ASP A 77 -9.97 -1.96 -10.42
CA ASP A 77 -8.94 -0.95 -10.10
C ASP A 77 -8.54 -0.10 -11.31
N ARG A 78 -8.38 -0.73 -12.49
CA ARG A 78 -7.97 -0.06 -13.74
C ARG A 78 -8.92 1.06 -14.18
N VAL A 79 -10.19 0.98 -13.83
CA VAL A 79 -11.22 1.95 -14.22
C VAL A 79 -11.73 2.76 -13.03
N TYR A 80 -11.45 2.32 -11.82
CA TYR A 80 -12.00 2.92 -10.61
C TYR A 80 -11.56 4.39 -10.43
N LEU A 81 -10.26 4.67 -10.53
CA LEU A 81 -9.75 6.03 -10.29
C LEU A 81 -10.31 7.07 -11.28
N PRO A 82 -10.28 6.86 -12.61
CA PRO A 82 -10.93 7.78 -13.54
C PRO A 82 -12.45 7.91 -13.31
N TRP A 83 -13.10 6.79 -12.96
CA TRP A 83 -14.52 6.78 -12.65
C TRP A 83 -14.85 7.62 -11.43
N ILE A 84 -14.17 7.38 -10.28
CA ILE A 84 -14.43 8.09 -9.03
C ILE A 84 -14.15 9.60 -9.16
N GLN A 85 -13.07 9.98 -9.85
CA GLN A 85 -12.76 11.38 -10.12
C GLN A 85 -13.88 12.05 -10.92
N THR A 86 -14.40 11.38 -11.96
CA THR A 86 -15.53 11.87 -12.77
C THR A 86 -16.78 12.02 -11.91
N GLN A 87 -17.09 11.04 -11.06
CA GLN A 87 -18.26 11.09 -10.17
C GLN A 87 -18.15 12.25 -9.16
N MET A 88 -16.95 12.45 -8.58
CA MET A 88 -16.72 13.55 -7.63
C MET A 88 -16.88 14.93 -8.28
N VAL A 89 -16.31 15.12 -9.48
CA VAL A 89 -16.45 16.37 -10.24
C VAL A 89 -17.90 16.62 -10.66
N GLY A 90 -18.62 15.55 -11.04
CA GLY A 90 -20.03 15.62 -11.44
C GLY A 90 -21.02 15.78 -10.29
N GLY A 91 -20.57 15.75 -9.03
CA GLY A 91 -21.45 15.82 -7.86
C GLY A 91 -22.32 14.58 -7.65
N THR A 92 -21.99 13.46 -8.32
CA THR A 92 -22.70 12.17 -8.24
C THR A 92 -21.88 11.11 -7.51
N GLY A 93 -20.78 11.52 -6.85
CA GLY A 93 -19.90 10.63 -6.11
C GLY A 93 -20.61 9.86 -4.97
N PRO A 94 -20.12 8.68 -4.59
CA PRO A 94 -20.62 7.95 -3.45
C PRO A 94 -20.36 8.73 -2.15
N ASP A 95 -21.11 8.39 -1.08
CA ASP A 95 -20.96 9.04 0.23
C ASP A 95 -19.64 8.66 0.90
N ILE A 96 -19.19 7.43 0.65
CA ILE A 96 -17.92 6.87 1.13
C ILE A 96 -17.19 6.28 -0.08
N ALA A 97 -15.92 6.60 -0.25
CA ALA A 97 -15.11 6.05 -1.34
C ALA A 97 -13.80 5.47 -0.81
N GLU A 98 -13.42 4.29 -1.29
CA GLU A 98 -12.04 3.84 -1.17
C GLU A 98 -11.16 4.76 -2.02
N TYR A 99 -10.12 5.35 -1.40
CA TYR A 99 -9.27 6.32 -2.08
C TYR A 99 -7.89 6.35 -1.43
N SER A 100 -6.85 6.10 -2.19
CA SER A 100 -5.46 6.09 -1.69
C SER A 100 -4.54 6.89 -2.60
N TRP A 101 -4.93 8.12 -2.93
CA TRP A 101 -4.08 8.96 -3.77
C TRP A 101 -3.80 10.32 -3.17
N PRO A 102 -2.63 10.91 -3.53
CA PRO A 102 -2.18 12.11 -2.87
C PRO A 102 -3.09 13.30 -3.21
N TRP A 103 -3.48 13.96 -2.16
CA TRP A 103 -3.65 15.29 -2.13
C TRP A 103 -2.96 16.22 -3.19
N PRO A 104 -3.57 17.07 -3.96
CA PRO A 104 -4.59 17.97 -3.39
C PRO A 104 -6.05 17.52 -3.57
N ASP A 105 -6.31 16.44 -4.28
CA ASP A 105 -7.68 16.01 -4.55
C ASP A 105 -8.41 15.51 -3.30
N THR A 106 -7.66 14.96 -2.32
CA THR A 106 -8.22 14.55 -1.03
C THR A 106 -8.96 15.70 -0.35
N VAL A 107 -8.31 16.85 -0.21
CA VAL A 107 -8.90 18.02 0.47
C VAL A 107 -10.07 18.63 -0.31
N ARG A 108 -10.02 18.55 -1.62
CA ARG A 108 -11.11 19.04 -2.49
C ARG A 108 -12.36 18.20 -2.33
N ASN A 109 -12.21 16.89 -2.31
CA ASN A 109 -13.30 15.94 -2.49
C ASN A 109 -13.78 15.31 -1.17
N PHE A 110 -12.95 15.30 -0.13
CA PHE A 110 -13.23 14.59 1.11
C PHE A 110 -13.22 15.49 2.34
N SER A 111 -14.00 15.11 3.33
CA SER A 111 -14.08 15.80 4.62
C SER A 111 -13.06 15.25 5.60
N PRO A 112 -12.37 16.10 6.37
CA PRO A 112 -11.60 15.63 7.51
C PRO A 112 -12.52 15.05 8.59
N ILE A 113 -12.00 14.06 9.30
CA ILE A 113 -12.65 13.37 10.42
C ILE A 113 -11.83 13.49 11.71
N THR A 114 -11.00 14.52 11.81
CA THR A 114 -10.04 14.70 12.90
C THR A 114 -10.73 14.80 14.27
N ALA A 115 -11.83 15.51 14.37
CA ALA A 115 -12.57 15.64 15.63
C ALA A 115 -13.19 14.29 16.04
N GLU A 116 -13.65 13.54 15.08
CA GLU A 116 -14.35 12.27 15.27
C GLU A 116 -13.42 11.14 15.70
N VAL A 117 -12.19 11.08 15.13
CA VAL A 117 -11.22 10.04 15.50
C VAL A 117 -10.60 10.23 16.88
N MET A 118 -10.69 11.43 17.44
CA MET A 118 -10.27 11.72 18.82
C MET A 118 -11.32 11.28 19.86
N GLN A 119 -12.51 10.91 19.42
CA GLN A 119 -13.57 10.42 20.30
C GLN A 119 -13.62 8.89 20.27
N PRO A 120 -14.10 8.24 21.35
CA PRO A 120 -14.32 6.79 21.33
C PRO A 120 -15.32 6.38 20.24
N ASN A 121 -15.07 5.21 19.64
CA ASN A 121 -16.01 4.61 18.72
C ASN A 121 -17.16 3.96 19.48
N PRO A 122 -18.43 4.41 19.29
CA PRO A 122 -19.58 3.92 20.06
C PRO A 122 -19.87 2.43 19.86
N TYR A 123 -19.45 1.87 18.71
CA TYR A 123 -19.62 0.45 18.39
C TYR A 123 -18.62 -0.47 19.10
N ASN A 124 -17.66 0.09 19.83
CA ASN A 124 -16.73 -0.67 20.67
C ASN A 124 -17.22 -0.84 22.12
N ARG A 125 -18.45 -0.40 22.46
CA ARG A 125 -19.04 -0.59 23.79
C ARG A 125 -19.10 -2.08 24.12
N GLY A 126 -18.72 -2.43 25.36
CA GLY A 126 -18.69 -3.83 25.82
C GLY A 126 -17.47 -4.63 25.30
N THR A 127 -16.54 -4.00 24.63
CA THR A 127 -15.29 -4.62 24.16
C THR A 127 -14.09 -4.05 24.93
N PRO A 128 -12.89 -4.67 24.83
CA PRO A 128 -11.66 -4.09 25.40
C PRO A 128 -11.30 -2.71 24.85
N LEU A 129 -11.91 -2.28 23.74
CA LEU A 129 -11.69 -0.98 23.10
C LEU A 129 -12.73 0.08 23.53
N GLU A 130 -13.59 -0.22 24.49
CA GLU A 130 -14.57 0.75 25.03
C GLU A 130 -13.84 1.94 25.66
N GLY A 131 -14.25 3.15 25.31
CA GLY A 131 -13.65 4.40 25.83
C GLY A 131 -12.31 4.79 25.21
N VAL A 132 -11.71 3.92 24.41
CA VAL A 132 -10.47 4.23 23.67
C VAL A 132 -10.80 5.17 22.51
N PRO A 133 -10.05 6.28 22.28
CA PRO A 133 -10.21 7.12 21.11
C PRO A 133 -10.17 6.28 19.83
N TRP A 134 -11.03 6.59 18.87
CA TRP A 134 -11.19 5.74 17.67
C TRP A 134 -9.86 5.50 16.95
N ARG A 135 -9.02 6.52 16.77
CA ARG A 135 -7.69 6.36 16.16
C ARG A 135 -6.79 5.39 16.92
N ASP A 136 -6.85 5.37 18.24
CA ASP A 136 -5.98 4.55 19.09
C ASP A 136 -6.46 3.08 19.15
N THR A 137 -7.61 2.77 18.53
CA THR A 137 -8.08 1.39 18.32
C THR A 137 -7.39 0.71 17.13
N PHE A 138 -6.64 1.45 16.31
CA PHE A 138 -5.86 0.94 15.20
C PHE A 138 -4.43 0.62 15.63
N ILE A 139 -3.85 -0.45 15.10
CA ILE A 139 -2.49 -0.89 15.47
C ILE A 139 -1.41 0.13 15.10
N ASP A 140 -1.67 1.02 14.15
CA ASP A 140 -0.80 2.12 13.71
C ASP A 140 -1.22 3.49 14.26
N GLY A 141 -2.26 3.55 15.10
CA GLY A 141 -2.82 4.83 15.59
C GLY A 141 -3.33 5.74 14.47
N MET A 142 -3.71 5.17 13.31
CA MET A 142 -4.11 5.87 12.09
C MET A 142 -3.04 6.85 11.55
N THR A 143 -1.76 6.57 11.82
CA THR A 143 -0.64 7.46 11.40
C THR A 143 -0.18 7.25 9.96
N SER A 144 -0.68 6.21 9.29
CA SER A 144 -0.41 5.96 7.87
C SER A 144 -0.76 7.18 7.00
N PRO A 145 0.02 7.46 5.94
CA PRO A 145 -0.29 8.51 4.97
C PRO A 145 -1.67 8.39 4.32
N ASP A 146 -2.24 7.19 4.24
CA ASP A 146 -3.59 6.96 3.76
C ASP A 146 -4.67 7.46 4.74
N ASN A 147 -4.35 7.57 6.03
CA ASN A 147 -5.29 8.02 7.06
C ASN A 147 -5.04 9.45 7.48
N TYR A 148 -3.77 9.85 7.62
CA TYR A 148 -3.35 11.12 8.19
C TYR A 148 -2.53 11.96 7.22
N VAL A 149 -3.00 13.15 6.90
CA VAL A 149 -2.29 14.14 6.08
C VAL A 149 -1.45 15.03 6.98
N GLN A 150 -0.16 14.70 7.11
CA GLN A 150 0.75 15.37 8.04
C GLN A 150 0.86 16.88 7.82
N SER A 151 0.91 17.34 6.56
CA SER A 151 1.00 18.76 6.21
C SER A 151 -0.19 19.60 6.66
N LEU A 152 -1.35 18.97 6.89
CA LEU A 152 -2.58 19.59 7.38
C LEU A 152 -2.85 19.27 8.85
N SER A 153 -2.11 18.32 9.42
CA SER A 153 -2.40 17.77 10.76
C SER A 153 -3.84 17.26 10.88
N GLN A 154 -4.36 16.62 9.81
CA GLN A 154 -5.75 16.17 9.74
C GLN A 154 -5.88 14.72 9.28
N TYR A 155 -6.88 14.04 9.83
CA TYR A 155 -7.29 12.69 9.45
C TYR A 155 -8.38 12.75 8.39
N TYR A 156 -8.26 11.93 7.35
CA TYR A 156 -9.23 11.84 6.25
C TYR A 156 -9.69 10.40 5.99
N GLY A 157 -8.79 9.44 6.04
CA GLY A 157 -9.06 8.06 5.71
C GLY A 157 -9.27 7.17 6.93
N VAL A 158 -10.00 6.09 6.73
CA VAL A 158 -10.20 4.99 7.67
C VAL A 158 -9.81 3.70 6.95
N SER A 159 -8.63 3.18 7.22
CA SER A 159 -8.16 1.93 6.61
C SER A 159 -8.86 0.72 7.23
N MET A 160 -9.12 -0.31 6.43
CA MET A 160 -9.80 -1.53 6.86
C MET A 160 -8.86 -2.69 7.14
N THR A 161 -7.67 -2.66 6.57
CA THR A 161 -6.72 -3.77 6.61
C THR A 161 -5.29 -3.26 6.69
N THR A 162 -4.39 -4.15 7.06
CA THR A 162 -2.95 -4.01 6.86
C THR A 162 -2.46 -5.12 5.94
N GLY A 163 -1.29 -4.93 5.33
CA GLY A 163 -0.79 -5.91 4.39
C GLY A 163 0.72 -6.02 4.37
N MET A 164 1.19 -7.23 4.14
CA MET A 164 2.61 -7.52 3.89
C MET A 164 2.76 -8.59 2.83
N SER A 165 3.91 -8.60 2.17
CA SER A 165 4.28 -9.70 1.26
C SER A 165 4.98 -10.80 2.05
N ARG A 166 4.71 -12.05 1.66
CA ARG A 166 5.37 -13.26 2.19
C ARG A 166 5.76 -14.18 1.04
N ILE A 167 6.65 -15.09 1.33
CA ILE A 167 6.91 -16.24 0.47
C ILE A 167 5.97 -17.35 0.90
N VAL A 168 4.99 -17.64 0.07
CA VAL A 168 4.04 -18.76 0.26
C VAL A 168 4.63 -20.01 -0.38
N TYR A 169 4.45 -21.17 0.24
CA TYR A 169 5.01 -22.42 -0.25
C TYR A 169 4.05 -23.61 -0.13
N ASN A 170 4.23 -24.57 -1.03
CA ASN A 170 3.55 -25.87 -1.01
C ASN A 170 4.24 -26.78 0.00
N ARG A 171 3.61 -27.02 1.16
CA ARG A 171 4.17 -27.84 2.25
C ARG A 171 4.47 -29.27 1.84
N ALA A 172 3.59 -29.90 1.09
CA ALA A 172 3.75 -31.27 0.65
C ALA A 172 4.95 -31.42 -0.31
N LEU A 173 5.04 -30.53 -1.30
CA LEU A 173 6.11 -30.55 -2.29
C LEU A 173 7.47 -30.21 -1.64
N LEU A 174 7.51 -29.24 -0.73
CA LEU A 174 8.71 -28.92 0.03
C LEU A 174 9.19 -30.12 0.84
N ARG A 175 8.28 -30.84 1.52
CA ARG A 175 8.59 -32.05 2.27
C ARG A 175 9.15 -33.15 1.36
N THR A 176 8.57 -33.36 0.19
CA THR A 176 9.05 -34.36 -0.79
C THR A 176 10.49 -34.07 -1.22
N ILE A 177 10.82 -32.79 -1.43
CA ILE A 177 12.12 -32.38 -1.96
C ILE A 177 13.20 -32.32 -0.85
N THR A 178 12.84 -31.81 0.33
CA THR A 178 13.84 -31.49 1.38
C THR A 178 13.75 -32.38 2.61
N GLY A 179 12.74 -33.25 2.71
CA GLY A 179 12.47 -34.09 3.89
C GLY A 179 11.73 -33.33 5.01
N ARG A 180 11.50 -32.03 4.91
CA ARG A 180 10.82 -31.19 5.94
C ARG A 180 9.82 -30.23 5.29
N ASP A 181 8.76 -29.93 6.02
CA ASP A 181 7.69 -29.01 5.59
C ASP A 181 7.71 -27.67 6.33
N THR A 182 8.83 -27.39 7.01
CA THR A 182 9.06 -26.13 7.73
C THR A 182 9.81 -25.13 6.84
N PRO A 183 9.50 -23.83 6.97
CA PRO A 183 10.14 -22.80 6.17
C PRO A 183 11.63 -22.63 6.58
N PRO A 184 12.46 -22.01 5.71
CA PRO A 184 13.81 -21.64 6.04
C PRO A 184 13.83 -20.58 7.15
N ARG A 185 14.81 -20.67 8.04
CA ARG A 185 15.00 -19.70 9.14
C ARG A 185 16.08 -18.67 8.83
N THR A 186 16.99 -19.01 7.90
CA THR A 186 18.08 -18.13 7.48
C THR A 186 18.12 -18.01 5.96
N TYR A 187 18.76 -16.97 5.48
CA TYR A 187 18.96 -16.76 4.04
C TYR A 187 19.71 -17.93 3.39
N ARG A 188 20.71 -18.48 4.07
CA ARG A 188 21.45 -19.66 3.56
C ARG A 188 20.59 -20.91 3.47
N GLU A 189 19.70 -21.14 4.43
CA GLU A 189 18.71 -22.22 4.33
C GLU A 189 17.75 -22.02 3.15
N PHE A 190 17.29 -20.77 2.89
CA PHE A 190 16.48 -20.46 1.74
C PHE A 190 17.19 -20.81 0.42
N LEU A 191 18.43 -20.37 0.26
CA LEU A 191 19.23 -20.71 -0.93
C LEU A 191 19.46 -22.23 -1.08
N ALA A 192 19.70 -22.94 0.03
CA ALA A 192 19.85 -24.39 0.03
C ALA A 192 18.56 -25.10 -0.42
N ILE A 193 17.40 -24.63 0.02
CA ILE A 193 16.09 -25.12 -0.46
C ILE A 193 15.95 -24.87 -1.95
N CYS A 194 16.27 -23.68 -2.45
CA CYS A 194 16.20 -23.36 -3.87
C CYS A 194 17.14 -24.26 -4.70
N ALA A 195 18.34 -24.56 -4.20
CA ALA A 195 19.27 -25.48 -4.83
C ALA A 195 18.71 -26.91 -4.87
N ALA A 196 18.12 -27.39 -3.78
CA ALA A 196 17.48 -28.71 -3.70
C ALA A 196 16.30 -28.83 -4.69
N VAL A 197 15.49 -27.79 -4.84
CA VAL A 197 14.40 -27.76 -5.82
C VAL A 197 14.93 -27.90 -7.25
N ARG A 198 15.99 -27.17 -7.61
CA ARG A 198 16.61 -27.29 -8.94
C ARG A 198 17.18 -28.68 -9.18
N ALA A 199 17.88 -29.25 -8.21
CA ALA A 199 18.42 -30.61 -8.29
C ALA A 199 17.31 -31.65 -8.48
N TYR A 200 16.23 -31.52 -7.69
CA TYR A 200 15.05 -32.38 -7.81
C TYR A 200 14.40 -32.27 -9.20
N SER A 201 14.18 -31.03 -9.68
CA SER A 201 13.60 -30.74 -10.99
C SER A 201 14.41 -31.39 -12.10
N SER A 202 15.75 -31.23 -12.08
CA SER A 202 16.67 -31.82 -13.05
C SER A 202 16.65 -33.35 -12.99
N ALA A 203 16.73 -33.94 -11.80
CA ALA A 203 16.74 -35.39 -11.62
C ALA A 203 15.48 -36.12 -12.12
N HIS A 204 14.34 -35.41 -12.10
CA HIS A 204 13.04 -35.94 -12.51
C HIS A 204 12.57 -35.44 -13.88
N GLY A 205 13.39 -34.67 -14.60
CA GLY A 205 13.02 -34.10 -15.89
C GLY A 205 11.83 -33.14 -15.83
N LEU A 206 11.65 -32.44 -14.70
CA LEU A 206 10.55 -31.53 -14.48
C LEU A 206 10.94 -30.10 -14.86
N ASN A 207 9.94 -29.26 -15.14
CA ASN A 207 10.11 -27.82 -15.27
C ASN A 207 9.58 -27.15 -13.99
N LEU A 208 10.26 -27.39 -12.87
CA LEU A 208 9.88 -26.92 -11.55
C LEU A 208 10.84 -25.82 -11.09
N ALA A 209 10.31 -24.63 -10.88
CA ALA A 209 11.08 -23.48 -10.36
C ALA A 209 11.09 -23.46 -8.82
N PRO A 210 12.15 -22.97 -8.18
CA PRO A 210 12.14 -22.73 -6.75
C PRO A 210 11.09 -21.71 -6.33
N LEU A 211 11.04 -20.55 -7.00
CA LEU A 211 10.22 -19.41 -6.63
C LEU A 211 9.53 -18.80 -7.87
N ALA A 212 8.20 -18.76 -7.87
CA ALA A 212 7.45 -17.91 -8.78
C ALA A 212 7.42 -16.48 -8.27
N ASN A 213 7.67 -15.53 -9.17
CA ASN A 213 7.65 -14.10 -8.84
C ASN A 213 7.14 -13.28 -10.03
N SER A 214 6.77 -12.05 -9.79
CA SER A 214 6.32 -11.09 -10.79
C SER A 214 7.06 -9.77 -10.63
N ARG A 215 6.93 -8.88 -11.60
CA ARG A 215 7.49 -7.53 -11.53
C ARG A 215 7.02 -6.79 -10.26
N THR A 216 5.72 -6.79 -10.00
CA THR A 216 5.13 -6.05 -8.87
C THR A 216 5.58 -6.60 -7.52
N THR A 217 5.48 -7.92 -7.32
CA THR A 217 5.85 -8.55 -6.04
C THR A 217 7.35 -8.53 -5.80
N HIS A 218 8.16 -8.54 -6.87
CA HIS A 218 9.61 -8.40 -6.76
C HIS A 218 10.01 -7.00 -6.24
N ILE A 219 9.38 -5.94 -6.76
CA ILE A 219 9.65 -4.57 -6.34
C ILE A 219 9.36 -4.39 -4.85
N ASN A 220 8.29 -4.99 -4.33
CA ASN A 220 7.96 -4.93 -2.91
C ASN A 220 9.08 -5.53 -2.03
N LEU A 221 9.67 -6.66 -2.43
CA LEU A 221 10.80 -7.26 -1.72
C LEU A 221 12.13 -6.54 -1.95
N THR A 222 12.29 -5.87 -3.09
CA THR A 222 13.53 -5.14 -3.42
C THR A 222 13.86 -4.10 -2.35
N ASN A 223 12.86 -3.36 -1.89
CA ASN A 223 13.07 -2.36 -0.83
C ASN A 223 13.49 -3.01 0.49
N GLU A 224 12.90 -4.16 0.87
CA GLU A 224 13.30 -4.90 2.08
C GLU A 224 14.74 -5.38 1.98
N ILE A 225 15.11 -6.01 0.87
CA ILE A 225 16.47 -6.52 0.62
C ILE A 225 17.51 -5.40 0.72
N ILE A 226 17.30 -4.29 0.03
CA ILE A 226 18.23 -3.16 0.04
C ILE A 226 18.29 -2.51 1.43
N SER A 227 17.16 -2.32 2.08
CA SER A 227 17.11 -1.66 3.40
C SER A 227 17.79 -2.48 4.49
N ASN A 228 17.68 -3.80 4.44
CA ASN A 228 18.29 -4.68 5.44
C ASN A 228 19.81 -4.50 5.52
N LEU A 229 20.50 -4.44 4.39
CA LEU A 229 21.97 -4.28 4.36
C LEU A 229 22.44 -2.83 4.38
N SER A 230 21.55 -1.86 4.16
CA SER A 230 21.89 -0.42 4.15
C SER A 230 21.53 0.31 5.45
N THR A 231 21.12 -0.41 6.50
CA THR A 231 20.78 0.19 7.81
C THR A 231 21.90 1.05 8.37
N GLY A 232 23.15 0.54 8.40
CA GLY A 232 24.29 1.31 8.88
C GLY A 232 24.62 2.55 8.02
N LEU A 233 24.36 2.49 6.71
CA LEU A 233 24.46 3.65 5.83
C LEU A 233 23.35 4.67 6.17
N ALA A 234 22.14 4.20 6.34
CA ALA A 234 20.99 5.03 6.70
C ALA A 234 21.21 5.75 8.04
N GLU A 235 21.74 5.06 9.05
CA GLU A 235 22.08 5.63 10.35
C GLU A 235 23.11 6.76 10.24
N ARG A 236 24.14 6.61 9.41
CA ARG A 236 25.14 7.67 9.19
C ARG A 236 24.57 8.92 8.53
N ILE A 237 23.53 8.77 7.70
CA ILE A 237 22.86 9.87 6.99
C ILE A 237 21.81 10.54 7.87
N ASP A 238 21.16 9.78 8.76
CA ASP A 238 20.12 10.29 9.67
C ASP A 238 20.70 11.09 10.84
N PHE A 239 21.31 12.23 10.52
CA PHE A 239 21.91 13.13 11.53
C PHE A 239 20.88 13.67 12.55
N GLN A 240 19.59 13.55 12.27
CA GLN A 240 18.51 13.97 13.16
C GLN A 240 18.02 12.84 14.07
N HIS A 241 18.53 11.63 13.91
CA HIS A 241 18.13 10.42 14.65
C HIS A 241 16.62 10.19 14.67
N ARG A 242 15.98 10.39 13.53
CA ARG A 242 14.52 10.21 13.37
C ARG A 242 14.11 8.76 13.20
N LEU A 243 15.04 7.85 13.03
CA LEU A 243 14.82 6.45 12.69
C LEU A 243 14.03 6.26 11.38
N LYS A 244 14.08 7.30 10.52
CA LYS A 244 13.43 7.31 9.21
C LYS A 244 14.15 8.30 8.29
N LEU A 245 14.57 7.83 7.12
CA LEU A 245 15.12 8.70 6.09
C LEU A 245 13.99 9.28 5.25
N GLU A 246 13.83 10.59 5.36
CA GLU A 246 12.93 11.31 4.45
C GLU A 246 13.61 11.49 3.08
N PRO A 247 12.82 11.50 1.99
CA PRO A 247 13.37 11.61 0.62
C PRO A 247 14.24 12.85 0.41
N HIS A 248 13.88 13.99 1.01
CA HIS A 248 14.65 15.23 0.84
C HIS A 248 16.05 15.18 1.47
N PRO A 249 16.25 14.82 2.77
CA PRO A 249 17.59 14.59 3.32
C PRO A 249 18.40 13.57 2.53
N LEU A 250 17.77 12.50 2.08
CA LEU A 250 18.41 11.44 1.30
C LEU A 250 18.91 11.95 -0.05
N ALA A 251 18.13 12.78 -0.74
CA ALA A 251 18.50 13.41 -2.00
C ALA A 251 19.65 14.41 -1.82
N VAL A 252 19.61 15.21 -0.76
CA VAL A 252 20.65 16.20 -0.45
C VAL A 252 21.97 15.51 -0.09
N SER A 253 21.95 14.48 0.75
CA SER A 253 23.15 13.71 1.12
C SER A 253 23.78 13.01 -0.08
N TYR A 254 22.95 12.51 -1.03
CA TYR A 254 23.43 11.99 -2.31
C TYR A 254 24.20 13.05 -3.10
N LEU A 255 23.62 14.24 -3.30
CA LEU A 255 24.27 15.33 -4.05
C LEU A 255 25.52 15.89 -3.36
N ARG A 256 25.65 15.69 -2.05
CA ARG A 256 26.87 16.03 -1.29
C ARG A 256 27.94 14.95 -1.36
N GLY A 257 27.67 13.82 -2.00
CA GLY A 257 28.61 12.70 -2.05
C GLY A 257 28.77 11.94 -0.73
N GLU A 258 27.84 12.10 0.22
CA GLU A 258 27.84 11.37 1.49
C GLU A 258 27.54 9.89 1.30
N TRP A 259 26.89 9.54 0.20
CA TRP A 259 26.68 8.20 -0.31
C TRP A 259 26.52 8.17 -1.82
N SER A 260 26.72 7.00 -2.40
CA SER A 260 26.52 6.76 -3.84
C SER A 260 26.09 5.30 -4.06
N TYR A 261 25.77 4.92 -5.27
CA TYR A 261 25.50 3.52 -5.60
C TYR A 261 26.76 2.62 -5.58
N ASP A 262 27.92 3.21 -5.30
CA ASP A 262 29.17 2.49 -5.01
C ASP A 262 29.39 2.25 -3.51
N SER A 263 28.51 2.76 -2.64
CA SER A 263 28.56 2.49 -1.20
C SER A 263 28.51 0.97 -0.93
N PRO A 264 29.44 0.43 -0.12
CA PRO A 264 29.58 -1.01 0.03
C PRO A 264 28.31 -1.73 0.48
N GLU A 265 27.51 -1.08 1.31
CA GLU A 265 26.21 -1.58 1.80
C GLU A 265 25.21 -1.76 0.65
N LEU A 266 25.15 -0.78 -0.27
CA LEU A 266 24.27 -0.86 -1.44
C LEU A 266 24.76 -1.88 -2.46
N VAL A 267 26.08 -1.97 -2.67
CA VAL A 267 26.67 -3.00 -3.54
C VAL A 267 26.34 -4.40 -3.00
N ALA A 268 26.42 -4.60 -1.67
CA ALA A 268 26.01 -5.85 -1.03
C ALA A 268 24.53 -6.13 -1.23
N GLY A 269 23.66 -5.12 -1.05
CA GLY A 269 22.22 -5.25 -1.32
C GLY A 269 21.91 -5.60 -2.78
N PHE A 270 22.62 -5.03 -3.74
CA PHE A 270 22.47 -5.38 -5.16
C PHE A 270 22.94 -6.82 -5.45
N ALA A 271 24.00 -7.28 -4.77
CA ALA A 271 24.47 -8.65 -4.88
C ALA A 271 23.45 -9.65 -4.32
N GLU A 272 22.88 -9.36 -3.14
CA GLU A 272 21.81 -10.15 -2.56
C GLU A 272 20.57 -10.17 -3.46
N LEU A 273 20.16 -9.00 -3.98
CA LEU A 273 19.03 -8.88 -4.89
C LEU A 273 19.21 -9.71 -6.16
N ARG A 274 20.43 -9.71 -6.72
CA ARG A 274 20.79 -10.55 -7.86
C ARG A 274 20.73 -12.03 -7.52
N GLU A 275 21.26 -12.44 -6.37
CA GLU A 275 21.23 -13.82 -5.89
C GLU A 275 19.79 -14.29 -5.64
N PHE A 276 18.94 -13.46 -5.03
CA PHE A 276 17.52 -13.72 -4.83
C PHE A 276 16.77 -13.87 -6.15
N GLY A 277 16.93 -12.93 -7.07
CA GLY A 277 16.25 -12.99 -8.37
C GLY A 277 16.67 -14.18 -9.23
N ALA A 278 17.90 -14.70 -9.04
CA ALA A 278 18.34 -15.94 -9.68
C ALA A 278 17.57 -17.19 -9.19
N GLN A 279 16.82 -17.11 -8.09
CA GLN A 279 15.93 -18.16 -7.61
C GLN A 279 14.54 -18.12 -8.26
N CYS A 280 14.21 -17.01 -8.89
CA CYS A 280 12.90 -16.77 -9.48
C CYS A 280 12.71 -17.50 -10.82
N THR A 281 11.44 -17.66 -11.22
CA THR A 281 11.10 -18.12 -12.57
C THR A 281 11.75 -17.24 -13.64
N PRO A 282 12.22 -17.79 -14.76
CA PRO A 282 12.83 -16.99 -15.84
C PRO A 282 11.93 -15.83 -16.28
N ALA A 283 12.54 -14.71 -16.59
CA ALA A 283 11.86 -13.49 -17.05
C ALA A 283 10.76 -12.96 -16.09
N PHE A 284 10.91 -13.20 -14.79
CA PHE A 284 9.92 -12.79 -13.77
C PHE A 284 9.58 -11.29 -13.79
N LEU A 285 10.51 -10.42 -14.20
CA LEU A 285 10.24 -8.98 -14.36
C LEU A 285 9.29 -8.64 -15.52
N GLN A 286 9.03 -9.58 -16.41
CA GLN A 286 8.07 -9.43 -17.51
C GLN A 286 6.75 -10.14 -17.22
N ARG A 287 6.63 -10.78 -16.06
CA ARG A 287 5.45 -11.53 -15.65
C ARG A 287 4.52 -10.68 -14.81
N GLU A 288 3.24 -10.80 -15.10
CA GLU A 288 2.19 -10.26 -14.25
C GLU A 288 1.99 -11.14 -13.00
N ARG A 289 1.42 -10.57 -11.94
CA ARG A 289 1.14 -11.25 -10.67
C ARG A 289 0.34 -12.54 -10.86
N ASP A 290 -0.73 -12.48 -11.65
CA ASP A 290 -1.62 -13.62 -11.88
C ASP A 290 -0.91 -14.79 -12.57
N THR A 291 0.07 -14.50 -13.42
CA THR A 291 0.90 -15.53 -14.05
C THR A 291 1.77 -16.24 -13.02
N ALA A 292 2.40 -15.50 -12.11
CA ALA A 292 3.21 -16.08 -11.04
C ALA A 292 2.36 -16.94 -10.08
N LEU A 293 1.17 -16.46 -9.72
CA LEU A 293 0.21 -17.24 -8.91
C LEU A 293 -0.23 -18.52 -9.62
N THR A 294 -0.51 -18.44 -10.93
CA THR A 294 -0.87 -19.61 -11.75
C THR A 294 0.26 -20.65 -11.82
N ASP A 295 1.52 -20.21 -11.91
CA ASP A 295 2.68 -21.13 -11.88
C ASP A 295 2.73 -21.88 -10.55
N PHE A 296 2.48 -21.21 -9.43
CA PHE A 296 2.47 -21.83 -8.12
C PHE A 296 1.28 -22.78 -7.92
N VAL A 297 0.05 -22.32 -8.21
CA VAL A 297 -1.18 -23.12 -8.07
C VAL A 297 -1.14 -24.39 -8.90
N SER A 298 -0.56 -24.31 -10.12
CA SER A 298 -0.39 -25.46 -11.02
C SER A 298 0.81 -26.36 -10.69
N GLY A 299 1.54 -26.09 -9.61
CA GLY A 299 2.69 -26.88 -9.17
C GLY A 299 3.94 -26.72 -10.03
N ARG A 300 4.06 -25.65 -10.84
CA ARG A 300 5.27 -25.31 -11.61
C ARG A 300 6.31 -24.55 -10.78
N ALA A 301 5.94 -24.12 -9.57
CA ALA A 301 6.87 -23.54 -8.60
C ALA A 301 6.57 -24.08 -7.21
N VAL A 302 7.60 -24.25 -6.38
CA VAL A 302 7.47 -24.72 -4.98
C VAL A 302 7.03 -23.58 -4.07
N MET A 303 7.46 -22.36 -4.40
CA MET A 303 7.19 -21.13 -3.64
C MET A 303 6.70 -20.03 -4.57
N VAL A 304 5.99 -19.04 -4.00
CA VAL A 304 5.57 -17.82 -4.69
C VAL A 304 5.66 -16.62 -3.75
N VAL A 305 6.09 -15.47 -4.26
CA VAL A 305 5.96 -14.21 -3.53
C VAL A 305 4.53 -13.71 -3.67
N ALA A 306 3.81 -13.61 -2.57
CA ALA A 306 2.41 -13.20 -2.55
C ALA A 306 2.14 -12.18 -1.42
N PRO A 307 1.37 -11.13 -1.70
CA PRO A 307 0.87 -10.23 -0.67
C PRO A 307 -0.27 -10.87 0.12
N SER A 308 -0.53 -10.35 1.32
CA SER A 308 -1.53 -10.90 2.25
C SER A 308 -2.96 -10.92 1.70
N TRP A 309 -3.30 -10.02 0.79
CA TRP A 309 -4.63 -9.98 0.16
C TRP A 309 -4.89 -11.12 -0.84
N GLU A 310 -3.84 -11.86 -1.23
CA GLU A 310 -4.00 -13.10 -2.02
C GLU A 310 -4.27 -14.34 -1.15
N ALA A 311 -4.26 -14.22 0.18
CA ALA A 311 -4.38 -15.37 1.08
C ALA A 311 -5.65 -16.19 0.79
N THR A 312 -6.79 -15.55 0.60
CA THR A 312 -8.06 -16.22 0.30
C THR A 312 -8.03 -16.93 -1.06
N SER A 313 -7.59 -16.23 -2.10
CA SER A 313 -7.48 -16.79 -3.44
C SER A 313 -6.55 -18.01 -3.46
N LEU A 314 -5.42 -17.93 -2.77
CA LEU A 314 -4.48 -19.05 -2.66
C LEU A 314 -5.08 -20.23 -1.90
N GLN A 315 -5.78 -20.02 -0.79
CA GLN A 315 -6.45 -21.11 -0.06
C GLN A 315 -7.56 -21.79 -0.87
N GLN A 316 -8.26 -21.03 -1.70
CA GLN A 316 -9.33 -21.56 -2.54
C GLN A 316 -8.81 -22.31 -3.77
N LEU A 317 -7.74 -21.81 -4.37
CA LEU A 317 -7.22 -22.32 -5.64
C LEU A 317 -6.19 -23.44 -5.48
N CYS A 318 -5.45 -23.49 -4.37
CA CYS A 318 -4.41 -24.48 -4.15
C CYS A 318 -5.00 -25.80 -3.64
N PRO A 319 -4.79 -26.94 -4.34
CA PRO A 319 -5.27 -28.25 -3.89
C PRO A 319 -4.35 -28.90 -2.83
N PHE A 320 -3.43 -28.13 -2.24
CA PHE A 320 -2.41 -28.59 -1.29
C PHE A 320 -2.34 -27.66 -0.06
N ALA A 321 -1.75 -28.16 1.02
CA ALA A 321 -1.54 -27.38 2.23
C ALA A 321 -0.49 -26.30 2.01
N LEU A 322 -0.85 -25.07 2.42
CA LEU A 322 0.00 -23.88 2.31
C LEU A 322 0.75 -23.60 3.61
N GLY A 323 1.91 -22.99 3.49
CA GLY A 323 2.60 -22.26 4.54
C GLY A 323 3.08 -20.94 3.96
N ALA A 324 3.36 -19.96 4.85
CA ALA A 324 3.95 -18.71 4.45
C ALA A 324 5.07 -18.32 5.43
N PHE A 325 6.06 -17.57 4.95
CA PHE A 325 7.15 -17.08 5.77
C PHE A 325 7.64 -15.74 5.24
N ARG A 326 8.19 -14.93 6.14
CA ARG A 326 8.88 -13.70 5.79
C ARG A 326 10.15 -14.03 5.02
N TYR A 327 10.50 -13.19 4.06
CA TYR A 327 11.82 -13.26 3.42
C TYR A 327 12.93 -13.34 4.50
N PRO A 328 13.75 -14.40 4.50
CA PRO A 328 14.74 -14.59 5.57
C PRO A 328 16.01 -13.79 5.26
N SER A 329 15.94 -12.47 5.39
CA SER A 329 17.06 -11.55 5.15
C SER A 329 18.33 -12.00 5.86
N PRO A 330 19.51 -11.78 5.28
CA PRO A 330 20.79 -12.04 5.94
C PRO A 330 20.86 -11.37 7.31
N ARG A 331 21.43 -12.08 8.27
CA ARG A 331 21.70 -11.59 9.63
C ARG A 331 23.19 -11.42 9.84
N GLU A 332 23.59 -10.90 10.98
CA GLU A 332 24.99 -10.64 11.34
C GLU A 332 25.90 -11.88 11.25
N ASP A 333 25.35 -13.08 11.42
CA ASP A 333 26.04 -14.36 11.29
C ASP A 333 26.16 -14.87 9.84
N ASP A 334 25.57 -14.19 8.85
CA ASP A 334 25.69 -14.56 7.43
C ASP A 334 27.13 -14.38 6.95
N PRO A 335 27.79 -15.43 6.41
CA PRO A 335 29.20 -15.38 6.04
C PRO A 335 29.54 -14.41 4.90
N VAL A 336 28.55 -13.98 4.13
CA VAL A 336 28.76 -13.08 2.96
C VAL A 336 28.29 -11.66 3.27
N TYR A 337 27.10 -11.52 3.84
CA TYR A 337 26.43 -10.23 4.02
C TYR A 337 26.43 -9.74 5.46
N GLY A 338 26.78 -10.59 6.44
CA GLY A 338 26.63 -10.32 7.87
C GLY A 338 27.30 -9.04 8.36
N ARG A 339 28.43 -8.65 7.74
CA ARG A 339 29.12 -7.39 8.09
C ARG A 339 28.31 -6.12 7.82
N TYR A 340 27.26 -6.20 7.01
CA TYR A 340 26.37 -5.09 6.67
C TYR A 340 24.98 -5.22 7.31
N ALA A 341 24.67 -6.37 7.89
CA ALA A 341 23.42 -6.61 8.58
C ALA A 341 23.47 -6.07 10.02
N HIS A 342 22.47 -5.30 10.41
CA HIS A 342 22.35 -4.72 11.75
C HIS A 342 21.04 -5.14 12.41
N GLY A 343 20.85 -6.46 12.54
CA GLY A 343 19.60 -7.03 13.03
C GLY A 343 18.51 -7.14 11.95
N PRO A 344 17.33 -7.65 12.29
CA PRO A 344 16.25 -7.80 11.34
C PRO A 344 15.69 -6.44 10.93
N PHE A 345 15.29 -6.31 9.66
CA PHE A 345 14.51 -5.18 9.20
C PHE A 345 13.11 -5.20 9.85
N SER A 346 12.70 -4.07 10.44
CA SER A 346 11.39 -3.97 11.08
C SER A 346 10.30 -3.67 10.06
N GLU A 347 9.18 -4.39 10.13
CA GLU A 347 7.96 -4.09 9.40
C GLU A 347 7.04 -3.14 10.20
N GLY A 348 7.57 -2.45 11.22
CA GLY A 348 6.82 -1.57 12.10
C GLY A 348 6.20 -0.35 11.43
N GLN A 349 6.62 -0.01 10.20
CA GLN A 349 5.87 0.91 9.37
C GLN A 349 4.70 0.16 8.72
N VAL A 350 3.56 0.22 9.39
CA VAL A 350 2.35 -0.48 8.95
C VAL A 350 1.93 0.00 7.56
N ILE A 351 1.93 -0.92 6.59
CA ILE A 351 1.31 -0.68 5.29
C ILE A 351 -0.19 -0.89 5.49
N THR A 352 -0.94 0.18 5.39
CA THR A 352 -2.41 0.13 5.46
C THR A 352 -2.99 -0.13 4.07
N GLY A 353 -4.19 -0.68 4.05
CA GLY A 353 -4.91 -0.95 2.82
C GLY A 353 -6.40 -0.64 2.96
N MET A 354 -7.02 -0.45 1.81
CA MET A 354 -8.46 -0.22 1.70
C MET A 354 -8.92 0.98 2.55
N PRO A 355 -8.31 2.18 2.38
CA PRO A 355 -8.70 3.36 3.13
C PRO A 355 -9.98 3.96 2.55
N PHE A 356 -10.96 4.18 3.39
CA PHE A 356 -12.23 4.82 3.04
C PHE A 356 -12.27 6.26 3.50
N TYR A 357 -12.73 7.13 2.61
CA TYR A 357 -12.83 8.56 2.79
C TYR A 357 -14.27 9.02 2.72
N LEU A 358 -14.63 9.98 3.55
CA LEU A 358 -15.96 10.57 3.60
C LEU A 358 -16.08 11.68 2.55
N ASN A 359 -17.01 11.53 1.60
CA ASN A 359 -17.27 12.55 0.58
C ASN A 359 -17.66 13.88 1.23
N ARG A 360 -16.97 14.96 0.84
CA ARG A 360 -17.20 16.30 1.39
C ARG A 360 -18.61 16.83 1.11
N TRP A 361 -19.20 16.42 0.00
CA TRP A 361 -20.47 16.92 -0.51
C TRP A 361 -21.64 15.99 -0.26
N THR A 362 -21.43 14.93 0.54
CA THR A 362 -22.51 14.01 0.90
C THR A 362 -23.60 14.74 1.71
N PRO A 363 -24.89 14.60 1.36
CA PRO A 363 -25.98 15.07 2.19
C PRO A 363 -26.22 14.20 3.43
N HIS A 364 -25.59 13.02 3.50
CA HIS A 364 -25.78 11.99 4.53
C HIS A 364 -24.52 11.78 5.38
N ARG A 365 -23.85 12.91 5.76
CA ARG A 365 -22.57 12.86 6.48
C ARG A 365 -22.66 12.09 7.79
N ALA A 366 -23.75 12.24 8.53
CA ALA A 366 -23.91 11.60 9.82
C ALA A 366 -24.00 10.07 9.69
N GLU A 367 -24.82 9.59 8.78
CA GLU A 367 -25.02 8.16 8.51
C GLU A 367 -23.78 7.52 7.88
N ALA A 368 -23.14 8.22 6.95
CA ALA A 368 -21.90 7.75 6.32
C ALA A 368 -20.74 7.64 7.34
N LEU A 369 -20.59 8.63 8.21
CA LEU A 369 -19.59 8.58 9.29
C LEU A 369 -19.91 7.48 10.31
N ASP A 370 -21.18 7.29 10.65
CA ASP A 370 -21.62 6.24 11.57
C ASP A 370 -21.34 4.86 11.00
N PHE A 371 -21.58 4.66 9.69
CA PHE A 371 -21.22 3.42 9.00
C PHE A 371 -19.70 3.18 8.99
N LEU A 372 -18.87 4.20 8.75
CA LEU A 372 -17.41 4.09 8.84
C LEU A 372 -16.95 3.66 10.25
N ARG A 373 -17.59 4.20 11.29
CA ARG A 373 -17.32 3.80 12.68
C ARG A 373 -17.69 2.34 12.92
N PHE A 374 -18.84 1.89 12.39
CA PHE A 374 -19.22 0.47 12.50
C PHE A 374 -18.25 -0.43 11.75
N MET A 375 -17.92 -0.12 10.47
CA MET A 375 -16.97 -0.91 9.67
C MET A 375 -15.64 -1.14 10.39
N SER A 376 -15.12 -0.10 11.03
CA SER A 376 -13.83 -0.10 11.72
C SER A 376 -13.94 -0.30 13.23
N SER A 377 -15.08 -0.76 13.73
CA SER A 377 -15.23 -1.28 15.10
C SER A 377 -14.60 -2.67 15.23
N GLN A 378 -14.45 -3.15 16.45
CA GLN A 378 -13.98 -4.52 16.68
C GLN A 378 -14.92 -5.57 16.03
N GLU A 379 -16.26 -5.36 16.10
CA GLU A 379 -17.23 -6.23 15.44
C GLU A 379 -17.12 -6.16 13.92
N GLY A 380 -17.14 -4.97 13.33
CA GLY A 380 -17.03 -4.76 11.88
C GLY A 380 -15.73 -5.31 11.32
N SER A 381 -14.60 -5.03 11.96
CA SER A 381 -13.29 -5.56 11.57
C SER A 381 -13.21 -7.09 11.72
N THR A 382 -13.86 -7.67 12.74
CA THR A 382 -13.95 -9.14 12.89
C THR A 382 -14.74 -9.76 11.74
N ILE A 383 -15.89 -9.20 11.36
CA ILE A 383 -16.68 -9.65 10.20
C ILE A 383 -15.82 -9.57 8.94
N PHE A 384 -15.16 -8.41 8.69
CA PHE A 384 -14.31 -8.23 7.53
C PHE A 384 -13.22 -9.30 7.47
N THR A 385 -12.43 -9.44 8.53
CA THR A 385 -11.29 -10.38 8.61
C THR A 385 -11.73 -11.83 8.45
N THR A 386 -12.87 -12.21 9.06
CA THR A 386 -13.38 -13.59 9.01
C THR A 386 -13.83 -13.98 7.60
N VAL A 387 -14.48 -13.06 6.87
CA VAL A 387 -15.03 -13.34 5.55
C VAL A 387 -13.99 -13.15 4.44
N SER A 388 -13.22 -12.06 4.49
CA SER A 388 -12.19 -11.78 3.47
C SER A 388 -10.88 -12.53 3.70
N ASN A 389 -10.62 -12.98 4.94
CA ASN A 389 -9.34 -13.54 5.39
C ASN A 389 -8.16 -12.55 5.25
N TRP A 390 -8.44 -11.25 5.17
CA TRP A 390 -7.42 -10.21 5.15
C TRP A 390 -6.98 -9.84 6.58
N LEU A 391 -5.76 -9.30 6.69
CA LEU A 391 -5.21 -8.93 7.99
C LEU A 391 -5.97 -7.77 8.63
N PRO A 392 -6.37 -7.88 9.90
CA PRO A 392 -7.04 -6.80 10.59
C PRO A 392 -6.07 -5.67 10.92
N ILE A 393 -6.60 -4.45 10.92
CA ILE A 393 -5.89 -3.26 11.41
C ILE A 393 -6.39 -2.81 12.79
N VAL A 394 -7.57 -3.28 13.20
CA VAL A 394 -8.14 -2.97 14.51
C VAL A 394 -7.55 -3.89 15.58
N ALA A 395 -7.10 -3.31 16.68
CA ALA A 395 -6.48 -4.04 17.78
C ALA A 395 -7.43 -5.11 18.37
N GLY A 396 -6.87 -6.25 18.74
CA GLY A 396 -7.62 -7.36 19.35
C GLY A 396 -8.40 -8.23 18.38
N VAL A 397 -8.50 -7.89 17.10
CA VAL A 397 -9.08 -8.76 16.06
C VAL A 397 -8.05 -9.81 15.63
N LYS A 398 -8.48 -11.07 15.57
CA LYS A 398 -7.59 -12.19 15.23
C LYS A 398 -7.80 -12.63 13.78
N PRO A 399 -6.74 -12.74 12.97
CA PRO A 399 -6.82 -13.35 11.65
C PRO A 399 -6.91 -14.87 11.74
N SER A 400 -7.20 -15.53 10.61
CA SER A 400 -7.09 -17.00 10.52
C SER A 400 -5.63 -17.46 10.68
N ASP A 401 -5.41 -18.75 10.97
CA ASP A 401 -4.07 -19.32 11.16
C ASP A 401 -3.17 -19.14 9.93
N PHE A 402 -3.74 -19.17 8.72
CA PHE A 402 -2.96 -18.91 7.51
C PHE A 402 -2.65 -17.41 7.34
N ALA A 403 -3.64 -16.54 7.50
CA ALA A 403 -3.45 -15.10 7.42
C ALA A 403 -2.52 -14.59 8.53
N ALA A 404 -2.52 -15.22 9.70
CA ALA A 404 -1.60 -14.90 10.81
C ALA A 404 -0.12 -15.01 10.43
N GLN A 405 0.23 -15.85 9.45
CA GLN A 405 1.61 -15.96 8.96
C GLN A 405 2.07 -14.72 8.17
N PHE A 406 1.14 -13.84 7.79
CA PHE A 406 1.42 -12.56 7.15
C PHE A 406 1.48 -11.38 8.14
N GLN A 407 1.23 -11.63 9.44
CA GLN A 407 1.29 -10.56 10.44
C GLN A 407 2.65 -9.85 10.43
N LEU A 408 2.58 -8.55 10.70
CA LEU A 408 3.75 -7.68 10.78
C LEU A 408 4.72 -8.13 11.88
N GLN A 409 6.01 -8.07 11.58
CA GLN A 409 7.10 -8.30 12.52
C GLN A 409 7.79 -6.96 12.79
N SER A 410 7.51 -6.38 13.95
CA SER A 410 8.00 -5.04 14.33
C SER A 410 9.37 -5.04 15.02
N GLU A 411 9.96 -6.21 15.25
CA GLU A 411 11.30 -6.30 15.82
C GLU A 411 12.35 -5.84 14.81
N GLY A 412 13.34 -5.09 15.26
CA GLY A 412 14.47 -4.64 14.47
C GLY A 412 14.45 -3.14 14.14
N TYR A 413 15.21 -2.77 13.12
CA TYR A 413 15.36 -1.39 12.69
C TYR A 413 14.31 -1.02 11.65
N ASN A 414 13.60 0.08 11.86
CA ASN A 414 12.60 0.59 10.94
C ASN A 414 13.21 1.64 10.00
N TRP A 415 14.13 1.21 9.14
CA TRP A 415 14.69 2.06 8.11
C TRP A 415 13.95 1.87 6.80
N TYR A 416 13.12 2.82 6.46
CA TYR A 416 12.62 2.94 5.11
C TYR A 416 13.66 3.75 4.30
N GLY A 417 14.68 3.05 3.82
CA GLY A 417 15.74 3.65 3.02
C GLY A 417 15.34 3.71 1.55
N GLY A 418 14.82 4.82 1.08
CA GLY A 418 14.51 5.07 -0.33
C GLY A 418 15.75 5.18 -1.25
N PHE A 419 16.82 4.43 -0.98
CA PHE A 419 18.08 4.51 -1.73
C PHE A 419 17.93 4.26 -3.23
N LEU A 420 16.93 3.47 -3.63
CA LEU A 420 16.64 3.25 -5.05
C LEU A 420 15.90 4.42 -5.70
N GLY A 421 15.22 5.25 -4.93
CA GLY A 421 14.54 6.45 -5.42
C GLY A 421 14.63 7.57 -4.40
N PRO A 422 15.78 8.27 -4.31
CA PRO A 422 16.08 9.23 -3.24
C PRO A 422 15.29 10.53 -3.31
N ASN A 423 14.20 10.55 -4.03
CA ASN A 423 13.23 11.65 -4.05
C ASN A 423 11.81 11.10 -4.22
N ASN A 424 10.80 11.92 -3.92
CA ASN A 424 9.38 11.54 -4.05
C ASN A 424 8.84 11.58 -5.49
N HIS A 425 9.70 11.75 -6.48
CA HIS A 425 9.28 11.87 -7.87
C HIS A 425 9.46 10.56 -8.62
N GLY A 426 8.45 10.18 -9.42
CA GLY A 426 8.44 8.96 -10.20
C GLY A 426 9.65 8.77 -11.11
N ASP A 427 10.27 9.86 -11.56
CA ASP A 427 11.41 9.82 -12.49
C ASP A 427 12.60 8.99 -11.98
N SER A 428 12.87 9.01 -10.66
CA SER A 428 13.93 8.19 -10.03
C SER A 428 13.54 6.72 -9.97
N GLN A 429 12.28 6.45 -9.63
CA GLN A 429 11.75 5.10 -9.61
C GLN A 429 11.67 4.52 -11.02
N ASP A 430 11.27 5.31 -12.01
CA ASP A 430 11.24 4.91 -13.43
C ASP A 430 12.64 4.53 -13.94
N LEU A 431 13.70 5.23 -13.51
CA LEU A 431 15.06 4.81 -13.83
C LEU A 431 15.32 3.40 -13.31
N VAL A 432 15.10 3.17 -12.01
CA VAL A 432 15.32 1.85 -11.39
C VAL A 432 14.58 0.77 -12.16
N LEU A 433 13.28 0.98 -12.41
CA LEU A 433 12.45 0.01 -13.14
C LEU A 433 12.96 -0.26 -14.55
N SER A 434 13.49 0.77 -15.22
CA SER A 434 14.01 0.64 -16.59
C SER A 434 15.33 -0.10 -16.67
N ILE A 435 16.13 -0.13 -15.62
CA ILE A 435 17.47 -0.74 -15.63
C ILE A 435 17.60 -1.97 -14.72
N LEU A 436 16.59 -2.25 -13.87
CA LEU A 436 16.63 -3.34 -12.91
C LEU A 436 16.93 -4.69 -13.57
N TYR A 437 16.45 -4.90 -14.81
CA TYR A 437 16.69 -6.12 -15.59
C TYR A 437 18.19 -6.39 -15.83
N THR A 438 19.04 -5.38 -15.79
CA THR A 438 20.48 -5.52 -16.00
C THR A 438 21.17 -6.37 -14.94
N LEU A 439 20.53 -6.59 -13.79
CA LEU A 439 21.03 -7.52 -12.78
C LEU A 439 20.97 -8.99 -13.25
N TRP A 440 20.02 -9.33 -14.15
CA TRP A 440 19.75 -10.72 -14.58
C TRP A 440 19.83 -10.95 -16.08
N SER A 441 20.20 -9.94 -16.86
CA SER A 441 20.46 -10.14 -18.30
C SER A 441 21.71 -11.00 -18.50
N PRO A 442 21.88 -11.66 -19.66
CA PRO A 442 23.03 -12.53 -19.91
C PRO A 442 24.40 -11.88 -19.63
N ASP A 443 24.54 -10.60 -20.00
CA ASP A 443 25.75 -9.79 -19.75
C ASP A 443 25.60 -8.93 -18.49
N GLY A 444 24.61 -9.21 -17.67
CA GLY A 444 24.23 -8.38 -16.51
C GLY A 444 25.13 -8.63 -15.31
N SER A 445 25.38 -7.56 -14.56
CA SER A 445 26.16 -7.61 -13.32
C SER A 445 25.73 -6.52 -12.35
N VAL A 446 26.14 -6.66 -11.10
CA VAL A 446 26.02 -5.61 -10.09
C VAL A 446 26.74 -4.34 -10.55
N ASP A 447 27.94 -4.48 -11.16
CA ASP A 447 28.73 -3.35 -11.66
C ASP A 447 28.02 -2.60 -12.80
N ALA A 448 27.39 -3.33 -13.71
CA ALA A 448 26.62 -2.71 -14.78
C ALA A 448 25.41 -1.94 -14.23
N PHE A 449 24.70 -2.54 -13.27
CA PHE A 449 23.56 -1.91 -12.62
C PHE A 449 23.94 -0.65 -11.85
N ARG A 450 24.92 -0.72 -10.92
CA ARG A 450 25.36 0.43 -10.13
C ARG A 450 25.90 1.56 -11.01
N SER A 451 26.66 1.21 -12.08
CA SER A 451 27.15 2.21 -13.03
C SER A 451 26.02 2.91 -13.78
N ALA A 452 24.95 2.20 -14.13
CA ALA A 452 23.77 2.79 -14.76
C ALA A 452 23.01 3.69 -13.76
N MET A 453 22.90 3.28 -12.49
CA MET A 453 22.33 4.10 -11.42
C MET A 453 23.10 5.40 -11.24
N ASN A 454 24.43 5.33 -11.08
CA ASN A 454 25.28 6.52 -10.90
C ASN A 454 25.16 7.49 -12.09
N ARG A 455 25.16 6.99 -13.33
CA ARG A 455 25.01 7.85 -14.52
C ARG A 455 23.64 8.51 -14.65
N GLY A 456 22.59 7.84 -14.22
CA GLY A 456 21.21 8.28 -14.48
C GLY A 456 20.56 9.04 -13.34
N MET A 457 21.03 8.89 -12.12
CA MET A 457 20.30 9.34 -10.94
C MET A 457 20.52 10.83 -10.62
N GLU A 458 21.73 11.35 -10.76
CA GLU A 458 22.04 12.74 -10.35
C GLU A 458 21.12 13.77 -10.98
N GLY A 459 20.92 13.70 -12.30
CA GLY A 459 20.04 14.63 -13.01
C GLY A 459 18.58 14.54 -12.53
N ARG A 460 18.10 13.33 -12.19
CA ARG A 460 16.75 13.11 -11.68
C ARG A 460 16.58 13.64 -10.26
N VAL A 461 17.57 13.45 -9.41
CA VAL A 461 17.57 13.98 -8.05
C VAL A 461 17.54 15.51 -8.08
N ARG A 462 18.38 16.14 -8.91
CA ARG A 462 18.39 17.60 -9.08
C ARG A 462 17.06 18.13 -9.59
N GLU A 463 16.49 17.50 -10.60
CA GLU A 463 15.19 17.90 -11.15
C GLU A 463 14.06 17.69 -10.15
N GLY A 464 14.08 16.59 -9.38
CA GLY A 464 13.14 16.33 -8.29
C GLY A 464 13.18 17.44 -7.23
N LEU A 465 14.36 17.77 -6.72
CA LEU A 465 14.53 18.87 -5.77
C LEU A 465 14.09 20.22 -6.34
N ARG A 466 14.31 20.46 -7.64
CA ARG A 466 13.81 21.66 -8.32
C ARG A 466 12.29 21.73 -8.34
N ARG A 467 11.63 20.61 -8.59
CA ARG A 467 10.15 20.51 -8.55
C ARG A 467 9.61 20.72 -7.13
N ASP A 468 10.27 20.14 -6.14
CA ASP A 468 9.89 20.34 -4.72
C ASP A 468 10.01 21.81 -4.32
N LEU A 469 11.06 22.50 -4.78
CA LEU A 469 11.21 23.95 -4.60
C LEU A 469 10.05 24.72 -5.21
N LEU A 470 9.75 24.46 -6.48
CA LEU A 470 8.69 25.18 -7.19
C LEU A 470 7.33 24.93 -6.54
N ALA A 471 7.08 23.69 -6.08
CA ALA A 471 5.90 23.35 -5.31
C ALA A 471 5.86 24.10 -3.96
N GLY A 472 6.98 24.12 -3.24
CA GLY A 472 7.14 24.85 -1.98
C GLY A 472 6.90 26.35 -2.14
N LEU A 473 7.48 26.99 -3.17
CA LEU A 473 7.22 28.40 -3.48
C LEU A 473 5.74 28.65 -3.83
N GLY A 474 5.10 27.73 -4.55
CA GLY A 474 3.68 27.78 -4.84
C GLY A 474 2.82 27.68 -3.57
N ASN A 475 3.24 26.86 -2.59
CA ASN A 475 2.56 26.73 -1.30
C ASN A 475 2.69 28.03 -0.48
N ILE A 476 3.89 28.60 -0.37
CA ILE A 476 4.12 29.88 0.33
C ILE A 476 3.21 30.97 -0.24
N ARG A 477 3.10 31.10 -1.57
CA ARG A 477 2.20 32.08 -2.20
C ARG A 477 0.73 31.87 -1.87
N ARG A 478 0.30 30.64 -1.66
CA ARG A 478 -1.08 30.31 -1.25
C ARG A 478 -1.27 30.61 0.24
N GLU A 479 -0.27 30.32 1.06
CA GLU A 479 -0.28 30.61 2.49
C GLU A 479 -0.23 32.10 2.77
N ASP A 480 0.43 32.91 1.96
CA ASP A 480 0.43 34.38 2.03
C ASP A 480 -1.00 34.93 1.95
N SER A 481 -1.82 34.41 1.05
CA SER A 481 -3.23 34.83 0.93
C SER A 481 -4.05 34.43 2.16
N ALA A 482 -3.83 33.23 2.71
CA ALA A 482 -4.45 32.80 3.96
C ALA A 482 -3.94 33.59 5.16
N GLY A 483 -2.64 33.88 5.21
CA GLY A 483 -2.01 34.73 6.23
C GLY A 483 -2.55 36.15 6.22
N ALA A 484 -2.73 36.75 5.03
CA ALA A 484 -3.37 38.06 4.88
C ALA A 484 -4.81 38.07 5.39
N ALA A 485 -5.59 37.01 5.07
CA ALA A 485 -6.96 36.86 5.57
C ALA A 485 -6.98 36.68 7.11
N LEU A 486 -6.08 35.89 7.67
CA LEU A 486 -5.95 35.73 9.13
C LEU A 486 -5.61 37.07 9.82
N LEU A 487 -4.72 37.87 9.22
CA LEU A 487 -4.37 39.18 9.73
C LEU A 487 -5.55 40.15 9.72
N GLU A 488 -6.34 40.13 8.66
CA GLU A 488 -7.52 41.00 8.52
C GLU A 488 -8.62 40.61 9.52
N LEU A 489 -8.80 39.29 9.73
CA LEU A 489 -9.78 38.74 10.69
C LEU A 489 -9.31 38.78 12.15
N ALA A 490 -8.02 39.00 12.41
CA ALA A 490 -7.47 39.01 13.75
C ALA A 490 -8.00 40.22 14.57
N PRO A 491 -8.37 40.01 15.82
CA PRO A 491 -8.68 41.13 16.74
C PRO A 491 -7.54 42.14 16.76
N PRO A 492 -7.84 43.47 16.88
CA PRO A 492 -6.81 44.52 16.82
C PRO A 492 -5.65 44.34 17.80
N ASP A 493 -5.94 43.81 18.99
CA ASP A 493 -4.96 43.52 20.04
C ASP A 493 -4.03 42.34 19.71
N ARG A 494 -4.46 41.38 18.85
CA ARG A 494 -3.68 40.22 18.42
C ARG A 494 -3.02 40.37 17.03
N ARG A 495 -3.34 41.41 16.28
CA ARG A 495 -2.75 41.63 14.94
C ARG A 495 -1.22 41.63 14.91
N PRO A 496 -0.50 42.27 15.89
CA PRO A 496 0.96 42.22 15.88
C PRO A 496 1.53 40.82 16.09
N GLU A 497 0.93 39.99 16.93
CA GLU A 497 1.33 38.61 17.17
C GLU A 497 1.02 37.74 15.96
N THR A 498 -0.15 37.88 15.35
CA THR A 498 -0.55 37.17 14.15
C THR A 498 0.39 37.50 12.98
N LEU A 499 0.73 38.79 12.79
CA LEU A 499 1.70 39.22 11.78
C LEU A 499 3.06 38.57 12.00
N ARG A 500 3.56 38.57 13.23
CA ARG A 500 4.83 37.93 13.57
C ARG A 500 4.84 36.44 13.26
N LEU A 501 3.76 35.71 13.60
CA LEU A 501 3.66 34.27 13.35
C LEU A 501 3.62 33.96 11.84
N VAL A 502 2.84 34.71 11.07
CA VAL A 502 2.75 34.54 9.61
C VAL A 502 4.11 34.84 8.96
N THR A 503 4.76 35.92 9.35
CA THR A 503 6.09 36.29 8.83
C THR A 503 7.14 35.24 9.17
N LEU A 504 7.15 34.76 10.42
CA LEU A 504 8.09 33.72 10.87
C LEU A 504 7.89 32.41 10.12
N SER A 505 6.63 31.99 9.89
CA SER A 505 6.31 30.77 9.12
C SER A 505 6.84 30.89 7.68
N ASN A 506 6.60 32.02 7.01
CA ASN A 506 7.06 32.25 5.65
C ASN A 506 8.59 32.31 5.55
N GLU A 507 9.26 32.95 6.53
CA GLU A 507 10.72 32.98 6.59
C GLU A 507 11.32 31.59 6.79
N ILE A 508 10.79 30.77 7.70
CA ILE A 508 11.24 29.39 7.91
C ILE A 508 11.11 28.59 6.63
N ASN A 509 9.95 28.63 5.98
CA ASN A 509 9.71 27.94 4.72
C ASN A 509 10.68 28.39 3.63
N LEU A 510 10.92 29.70 3.51
CA LEU A 510 11.85 30.26 2.54
C LEU A 510 13.30 29.85 2.81
N TYR A 511 13.73 29.83 4.09
CA TYR A 511 15.07 29.38 4.47
C TYR A 511 15.27 27.88 4.21
N GLN A 512 14.27 27.04 4.51
CA GLN A 512 14.31 25.61 4.20
C GLN A 512 14.47 25.38 2.69
N ILE A 513 13.68 26.10 1.89
CA ILE A 513 13.75 26.04 0.43
C ILE A 513 15.14 26.47 -0.07
N ARG A 514 15.67 27.59 0.43
CA ARG A 514 17.00 28.10 0.04
C ARG A 514 18.12 27.15 0.47
N ALA A 515 18.05 26.59 1.67
CA ALA A 515 19.02 25.62 2.17
C ALA A 515 19.08 24.36 1.27
N THR A 516 17.94 23.92 0.77
CA THR A 516 17.84 22.81 -0.19
C THR A 516 18.62 23.08 -1.47
N PHE A 517 18.61 24.33 -1.97
CA PHE A 517 19.27 24.73 -3.21
C PHE A 517 20.72 25.16 -3.03
N ALA A 518 21.09 25.58 -1.82
CA ALA A 518 22.48 25.88 -1.49
C ALA A 518 23.34 24.62 -1.28
N ALA A 519 22.75 23.42 -1.39
CA ALA A 519 23.53 22.18 -1.39
C ALA A 519 24.52 22.22 -2.55
N PRO A 520 25.85 22.17 -2.30
CA PRO A 520 26.86 22.29 -3.35
C PRO A 520 26.62 21.20 -4.39
N ALA A 521 26.91 21.53 -5.65
CA ALA A 521 27.07 20.52 -6.68
C ALA A 521 28.18 19.59 -6.21
N GLY A 522 27.79 18.45 -5.62
CA GLY A 522 28.73 17.45 -5.13
C GLY A 522 29.57 16.99 -6.30
N ALA A 523 30.85 17.04 -6.14
CA ALA A 523 31.77 16.30 -6.99
C ALA A 523 31.53 14.82 -6.70
N HIS A 524 30.66 14.15 -7.47
CA HIS A 524 30.83 12.72 -7.68
C HIS A 524 32.05 12.58 -8.59
N PRO A 525 33.09 11.81 -8.18
CA PRO A 525 34.27 11.60 -9.02
C PRO A 525 33.91 10.89 -10.34
#